data_e3004aafdd7a37d0b39dae9717f86775
#
_entry.id   e3004aafdd7a37d0b39dae9717f86775
#
_cell.length_a   1.000
_cell.length_b   1.000
_cell.length_c   1.000
_cell.angle_alpha   90.00
_cell.angle_beta   90.00
_cell.angle_gamma   90.00
#
_symmetry.space_group_name_H-M   'P 1'
#
loop_
_entity.id
_entity.type
_entity.pdbx_description
1 polymer ?
#
loop_
_entity_poly.entity_id
_entity_poly.type
_entity_poly.pdbx_seq_one_letter_code
_entity_poly.pdbx_strand_id
1 'polypeptide(L)'
;MEKNINEITADAIVFQAVTAPTEQEKARTERLELLQSMRVMTTTEVQPEEPALTVDGVGVFALSDIHAIKGKQKCGKTTALKVCLAAWMQGSQFRVMSGLEEPRVLYLDTEQKQSDVKLIVTDVVQMTGLPAEYVDNHLQVYALRRRDFNLLLDDMRLLIDDFRPQVVVVDGIVEFVASFNDESMAKQLIHKLLCISEEHRLAMVCVLHTNKADEDHNMRGHLGTMLAQKAGTVLECKKQGKVITVTCSDARHAEMPDWSIAFENDHIIDADEQRRQALEQHRMELQQRRQEATDKEKQERLSQCLRIIRDNGGVISRKQLTEILVKVLERERSTVATYITLWLKEKVLVDINGMIQNINEQVLPF
;
A
#
# COMPACT_ATOMS: atom_id res chain seq x y z
N MET A 1 84.43 -43.36 -47.01
CA MET A 1 83.94 -43.18 -45.61
C MET A 1 82.53 -42.77 -45.66
N GLU A 2 81.67 -43.75 -45.70
CA GLU A 2 80.22 -43.61 -45.63
C GLU A 2 79.82 -43.45 -44.18
N LYS A 3 79.08 -42.44 -43.87
CA LYS A 3 78.44 -42.31 -42.59
C LYS A 3 76.89 -42.27 -42.79
N ASN A 4 76.31 -43.27 -42.23
CA ASN A 4 74.89 -43.56 -42.13
C ASN A 4 74.06 -42.32 -41.86
N ILE A 5 73.08 -42.09 -42.70
CA ILE A 5 71.87 -41.28 -42.45
C ILE A 5 70.76 -42.30 -42.37
N ASN A 6 70.48 -42.76 -41.14
CA ASN A 6 69.28 -43.48 -40.84
C ASN A 6 69.13 -43.52 -39.32
N GLU A 7 68.51 -42.53 -38.77
CA GLU A 7 67.71 -42.60 -37.51
C GLU A 7 67.05 -41.24 -37.30
N ILE A 8 66.03 -40.94 -38.12
CA ILE A 8 64.99 -40.05 -37.73
C ILE A 8 63.87 -40.96 -37.30
N THR A 9 63.80 -41.29 -36.01
CA THR A 9 62.65 -41.92 -35.38
C THR A 9 61.49 -41.03 -35.57
N ALA A 10 60.52 -41.50 -36.33
CA ALA A 10 59.19 -40.91 -36.47
C ALA A 10 58.48 -40.94 -35.07
N ASP A 11 58.63 -39.87 -34.33
CA ASP A 11 57.73 -39.62 -33.22
C ASP A 11 56.30 -39.55 -33.81
N ALA A 12 55.57 -40.59 -33.56
CA ALA A 12 54.21 -40.76 -33.97
C ALA A 12 53.38 -39.60 -33.34
N ILE A 13 53.12 -38.60 -34.15
CA ILE A 13 52.05 -37.65 -33.86
C ILE A 13 50.76 -38.46 -33.87
N VAL A 14 50.37 -38.90 -32.69
CA VAL A 14 49.03 -39.50 -32.49
C VAL A 14 48.01 -38.33 -32.73
N PHE A 15 47.58 -38.22 -33.97
CA PHE A 15 46.37 -37.51 -34.29
C PHE A 15 45.22 -38.26 -33.56
N GLN A 16 44.90 -37.85 -32.35
CA GLN A 16 43.61 -38.19 -31.77
C GLN A 16 42.57 -37.68 -32.77
N ALA A 17 41.97 -38.57 -33.51
CA ALA A 17 40.82 -38.25 -34.32
C ALA A 17 39.80 -37.59 -33.38
N VAL A 18 39.58 -36.29 -33.56
CA VAL A 18 38.51 -35.57 -32.88
C VAL A 18 37.22 -36.19 -33.39
N THR A 19 36.74 -37.20 -32.67
CA THR A 19 35.43 -37.78 -32.94
C THR A 19 34.38 -36.68 -32.73
N ALA A 20 33.48 -36.49 -33.67
CA ALA A 20 32.39 -35.53 -33.52
C ALA A 20 31.73 -35.77 -32.19
N PRO A 21 31.42 -34.68 -31.41
CA PRO A 21 30.86 -34.83 -30.06
C PRO A 21 29.57 -35.64 -30.13
N THR A 22 29.43 -36.54 -29.18
CA THR A 22 28.20 -37.35 -29.03
C THR A 22 27.01 -36.44 -28.75
N GLU A 23 25.78 -36.89 -29.01
CA GLU A 23 24.57 -36.15 -28.68
C GLU A 23 24.48 -35.78 -27.18
N GLN A 24 25.02 -36.62 -26.30
CA GLN A 24 25.10 -36.33 -24.85
C GLN A 24 26.08 -35.21 -24.53
N GLU A 25 27.22 -35.17 -25.22
CA GLU A 25 28.22 -34.10 -25.03
C GLU A 25 27.71 -32.77 -25.58
N LYS A 26 27.02 -32.76 -26.72
CA LYS A 26 26.34 -31.56 -27.24
C LYS A 26 25.29 -31.02 -26.27
N ALA A 27 24.38 -31.87 -25.80
CA ALA A 27 23.35 -31.50 -24.84
C ALA A 27 23.95 -30.98 -23.51
N ARG A 28 25.06 -31.54 -23.06
CA ARG A 28 25.80 -31.08 -21.89
C ARG A 28 26.39 -29.70 -22.11
N THR A 29 26.99 -29.46 -23.28
CA THR A 29 27.62 -28.18 -23.64
C THR A 29 26.54 -27.07 -23.71
N GLU A 30 25.48 -27.31 -24.45
CA GLU A 30 24.34 -26.38 -24.54
C GLU A 30 23.75 -26.02 -23.18
N ARG A 31 23.59 -27.04 -22.32
CA ARG A 31 23.11 -26.82 -20.94
C ARG A 31 24.09 -26.00 -20.10
N LEU A 32 25.41 -26.24 -20.28
CA LEU A 32 26.43 -25.48 -19.54
C LEU A 32 26.48 -24.02 -20.02
N GLU A 33 26.40 -23.78 -21.33
CA GLU A 33 26.35 -22.44 -21.92
C GLU A 33 25.13 -21.67 -21.39
N LEU A 34 23.95 -22.31 -21.36
CA LEU A 34 22.75 -21.73 -20.78
C LEU A 34 22.95 -21.37 -19.30
N LEU A 35 23.50 -22.26 -18.49
CA LEU A 35 23.78 -21.99 -17.08
C LEU A 35 24.83 -20.88 -16.89
N GLN A 36 25.85 -20.81 -17.77
CA GLN A 36 26.82 -19.73 -17.73
C GLN A 36 26.24 -18.37 -18.09
N SER A 37 25.26 -18.31 -19.02
CA SER A 37 24.55 -17.07 -19.33
C SER A 37 23.71 -16.53 -18.16
N MET A 38 23.31 -17.41 -17.24
CA MET A 38 22.54 -17.06 -16.03
C MET A 38 23.45 -16.70 -14.83
N ARG A 39 24.76 -16.77 -15.00
CA ARG A 39 25.71 -16.50 -13.92
C ARG A 39 25.77 -15.01 -13.60
N VAL A 40 25.43 -14.65 -12.36
CA VAL A 40 25.58 -13.29 -11.83
C VAL A 40 27.01 -13.10 -11.28
N MET A 41 27.67 -12.07 -11.73
CA MET A 41 29.02 -11.67 -11.29
C MET A 41 28.94 -10.26 -10.68
N THR A 42 29.98 -9.86 -9.93
CA THR A 42 30.05 -8.48 -9.37
C THR A 42 30.03 -7.39 -10.44
N THR A 43 30.38 -7.73 -11.67
CA THR A 43 30.39 -6.85 -12.83
C THR A 43 29.14 -6.96 -13.70
N THR A 44 28.18 -7.82 -13.33
CA THR A 44 26.93 -7.96 -14.08
C THR A 44 26.10 -6.70 -13.91
N GLU A 45 25.81 -6.03 -15.01
CA GLU A 45 24.88 -4.90 -15.02
C GLU A 45 23.45 -5.44 -14.86
N VAL A 46 22.77 -5.00 -13.80
CA VAL A 46 21.37 -5.32 -13.55
C VAL A 46 20.55 -4.05 -13.75
N GLN A 47 19.51 -4.12 -14.56
CA GLN A 47 18.59 -3.01 -14.71
C GLN A 47 17.90 -2.75 -13.37
N PRO A 48 17.71 -1.48 -12.97
CA PRO A 48 16.93 -1.14 -11.80
C PRO A 48 15.51 -1.74 -11.91
N GLU A 49 14.94 -2.09 -10.76
CA GLU A 49 13.55 -2.52 -10.72
C GLU A 49 12.63 -1.39 -11.21
N GLU A 50 11.82 -1.69 -12.19
CA GLU A 50 10.90 -0.73 -12.81
C GLU A 50 9.49 -0.98 -12.26
N PRO A 51 8.94 -0.08 -11.42
CA PRO A 51 7.60 -0.26 -10.90
C PRO A 51 6.56 -0.05 -12.00
N ALA A 52 5.68 -1.00 -12.21
CA ALA A 52 4.50 -0.85 -13.06
C ALA A 52 3.40 -0.02 -12.36
N LEU A 53 3.36 -0.04 -11.02
CA LEU A 53 2.41 0.70 -10.21
C LEU A 53 3.07 1.18 -8.91
N THR A 54 2.73 2.38 -8.47
CA THR A 54 3.16 2.94 -7.18
C THR A 54 1.97 3.45 -6.38
N VAL A 55 2.13 3.52 -5.05
CA VAL A 55 1.20 4.20 -4.14
C VAL A 55 2.01 5.21 -3.34
N ASP A 56 1.67 6.49 -3.44
CA ASP A 56 2.44 7.61 -2.86
C ASP A 56 3.94 7.55 -3.20
N GLY A 57 4.28 7.10 -4.40
CA GLY A 57 5.66 6.98 -4.87
C GLY A 57 6.40 5.72 -4.41
N VAL A 58 5.78 4.85 -3.61
CA VAL A 58 6.34 3.53 -3.23
C VAL A 58 5.94 2.50 -4.28
N GLY A 59 6.92 1.77 -4.84
CA GLY A 59 6.68 0.69 -5.82
C GLY A 59 5.83 -0.43 -5.23
N VAL A 60 4.79 -0.84 -5.95
CA VAL A 60 3.84 -1.89 -5.53
C VAL A 60 3.94 -3.10 -6.44
N PHE A 61 3.80 -2.89 -7.74
CA PHE A 61 3.95 -3.94 -8.73
C PHE A 61 5.15 -3.61 -9.62
N ALA A 62 6.07 -4.55 -9.74
CA ALA A 62 7.26 -4.41 -10.57
C ALA A 62 7.13 -5.24 -11.86
N LEU A 63 7.80 -4.80 -12.92
CA LEU A 63 7.94 -5.60 -14.14
C LEU A 63 8.80 -6.84 -13.86
N SER A 64 8.62 -7.87 -14.68
CA SER A 64 9.34 -9.15 -14.61
C SER A 64 9.08 -9.92 -13.29
N ASP A 65 7.95 -9.66 -12.61
CA ASP A 65 7.60 -10.37 -11.39
C ASP A 65 6.09 -10.69 -11.33
N ILE A 66 5.73 -11.58 -10.42
CA ILE A 66 4.34 -11.90 -10.10
C ILE A 66 3.95 -11.22 -8.78
N HIS A 67 2.71 -10.77 -8.70
CA HIS A 67 2.14 -10.11 -7.55
C HIS A 67 0.78 -10.71 -7.22
N ALA A 68 0.29 -10.50 -6.00
CA ALA A 68 -1.00 -11.02 -5.60
C ALA A 68 -1.90 -9.97 -4.98
N ILE A 69 -3.20 -10.08 -5.23
CA ILE A 69 -4.24 -9.38 -4.49
C ILE A 69 -5.13 -10.43 -3.82
N LYS A 70 -5.14 -10.44 -2.50
CA LYS A 70 -5.92 -11.38 -1.70
C LYS A 70 -7.05 -10.69 -0.95
N GLY A 71 -7.99 -11.47 -0.47
CA GLY A 71 -9.06 -11.03 0.41
C GLY A 71 -10.29 -11.93 0.32
N LYS A 72 -11.21 -11.80 1.25
CA LYS A 72 -12.45 -12.57 1.28
C LYS A 72 -13.28 -12.34 0.02
N GLN A 73 -14.22 -13.24 -0.22
CA GLN A 73 -15.19 -13.04 -1.31
C GLN A 73 -15.96 -11.73 -1.10
N LYS A 74 -16.16 -10.94 -2.14
CA LYS A 74 -16.90 -9.64 -2.09
C LYS A 74 -16.26 -8.57 -1.19
N CYS A 75 -14.96 -8.66 -0.87
CA CYS A 75 -14.26 -7.65 -0.09
C CYS A 75 -13.78 -6.44 -0.92
N GLY A 76 -14.04 -6.40 -2.23
CA GLY A 76 -13.71 -5.25 -3.08
C GLY A 76 -12.40 -5.37 -3.87
N LYS A 77 -11.83 -6.57 -4.05
CA LYS A 77 -10.63 -6.78 -4.87
C LYS A 77 -10.76 -6.22 -6.28
N THR A 78 -11.84 -6.56 -6.99
CA THR A 78 -12.11 -6.02 -8.33
C THR A 78 -12.30 -4.51 -8.33
N THR A 79 -12.87 -3.93 -7.25
CA THR A 79 -12.97 -2.46 -7.11
C THR A 79 -11.60 -1.82 -6.96
N ALA A 80 -10.71 -2.39 -6.15
CA ALA A 80 -9.34 -1.93 -6.02
C ALA A 80 -8.58 -2.04 -7.36
N LEU A 81 -8.79 -3.14 -8.09
CA LEU A 81 -8.23 -3.31 -9.44
C LEU A 81 -8.72 -2.25 -10.43
N LYS A 82 -10.01 -1.85 -10.39
CA LYS A 82 -10.51 -0.76 -11.25
C LYS A 82 -9.76 0.55 -11.01
N VAL A 83 -9.38 0.85 -9.76
CA VAL A 83 -8.53 2.02 -9.46
C VAL A 83 -7.13 1.86 -10.05
N CYS A 84 -6.52 0.67 -9.95
CA CYS A 84 -5.24 0.40 -10.58
C CYS A 84 -5.33 0.51 -12.12
N LEU A 85 -6.39 -0.04 -12.73
CA LEU A 85 -6.64 0.06 -14.17
C LEU A 85 -6.80 1.53 -14.60
N ALA A 86 -7.57 2.33 -13.86
CA ALA A 86 -7.72 3.76 -14.14
C ALA A 86 -6.38 4.50 -14.02
N ALA A 87 -5.56 4.17 -13.01
CA ALA A 87 -4.23 4.75 -12.86
C ALA A 87 -3.32 4.40 -14.06
N TRP A 88 -3.34 3.16 -14.55
CA TRP A 88 -2.57 2.79 -15.75
C TRP A 88 -3.07 3.51 -17.01
N MET A 89 -4.37 3.76 -17.14
CA MET A 89 -4.93 4.42 -18.33
C MET A 89 -4.66 5.93 -18.38
N GLN A 90 -4.63 6.63 -17.26
CA GLN A 90 -4.51 8.10 -17.22
C GLN A 90 -3.30 8.63 -16.43
N GLY A 91 -2.38 7.73 -16.01
CA GLY A 91 -1.20 8.08 -15.23
C GLY A 91 -1.40 8.03 -13.71
N SER A 92 -2.56 8.39 -13.18
CA SER A 92 -2.85 8.31 -11.74
C SER A 92 -4.35 8.25 -11.45
N GLN A 93 -4.71 7.58 -10.36
CA GLN A 93 -6.07 7.60 -9.78
C GLN A 93 -5.97 7.58 -8.26
N PHE A 94 -6.47 8.63 -7.60
CA PHE A 94 -6.29 8.85 -6.16
C PHE A 94 -4.80 8.86 -5.77
N ARG A 95 -4.40 7.96 -4.87
CA ARG A 95 -3.01 7.79 -4.41
C ARG A 95 -2.20 6.80 -5.26
N VAL A 96 -2.86 6.12 -6.19
CA VAL A 96 -2.28 5.11 -7.06
C VAL A 96 -1.78 5.78 -8.33
N MET A 97 -0.54 5.49 -8.74
CA MET A 97 0.09 6.08 -9.92
C MET A 97 0.66 4.98 -10.81
N SER A 98 0.53 5.16 -12.12
CA SER A 98 1.25 4.35 -13.10
C SER A 98 2.75 4.65 -13.00
N GLY A 99 3.57 3.61 -12.99
CA GLY A 99 5.02 3.74 -13.18
C GLY A 99 5.42 3.66 -14.66
N LEU A 100 4.45 3.41 -15.54
CA LEU A 100 4.66 3.18 -16.96
C LEU A 100 3.95 4.28 -17.78
N GLU A 101 4.56 4.63 -18.91
CA GLU A 101 3.94 5.53 -19.89
C GLU A 101 3.03 4.73 -20.83
N GLU A 102 1.76 5.10 -20.91
CA GLU A 102 0.73 4.50 -21.81
C GLU A 102 0.78 2.96 -21.87
N PRO A 103 0.75 2.25 -20.72
CA PRO A 103 0.90 0.80 -20.73
C PRO A 103 -0.30 0.10 -21.38
N ARG A 104 -0.02 -1.01 -22.04
CA ARG A 104 -1.06 -1.97 -22.45
C ARG A 104 -1.30 -2.95 -21.31
N VAL A 105 -2.56 -3.08 -20.93
CA VAL A 105 -3.01 -3.93 -19.82
C VAL A 105 -3.93 -5.03 -20.36
N LEU A 106 -3.62 -6.28 -20.05
CA LEU A 106 -4.45 -7.44 -20.34
C LEU A 106 -5.14 -7.89 -19.05
N TYR A 107 -6.46 -7.94 -19.05
CA TYR A 107 -7.26 -8.39 -17.90
C TYR A 107 -8.04 -9.65 -18.25
N LEU A 108 -7.78 -10.73 -17.52
CA LEU A 108 -8.39 -12.04 -17.71
C LEU A 108 -9.30 -12.36 -16.52
N ASP A 109 -10.61 -12.36 -16.72
CA ASP A 109 -11.59 -12.73 -15.69
C ASP A 109 -12.11 -14.14 -15.95
N THR A 110 -11.88 -15.05 -15.02
CA THR A 110 -12.29 -16.45 -15.11
C THR A 110 -13.49 -16.80 -14.23
N GLU A 111 -13.95 -15.87 -13.38
CA GLU A 111 -15.00 -16.14 -12.40
C GLU A 111 -16.35 -15.49 -12.78
N GLN A 112 -16.33 -14.31 -13.34
CA GLN A 112 -17.53 -13.50 -13.53
C GLN A 112 -18.21 -13.75 -14.89
N LYS A 113 -19.50 -13.43 -14.95
CA LYS A 113 -20.24 -13.43 -16.24
C LYS A 113 -19.89 -12.18 -17.06
N GLN A 114 -19.99 -12.27 -18.36
CA GLN A 114 -19.63 -11.22 -19.31
C GLN A 114 -20.26 -9.85 -19.00
N SER A 115 -21.51 -9.82 -18.48
CA SER A 115 -22.17 -8.57 -18.08
C SER A 115 -21.46 -7.87 -16.92
N ASP A 116 -20.90 -8.63 -15.97
CA ASP A 116 -20.21 -8.06 -14.82
C ASP A 116 -18.78 -7.63 -15.20
N VAL A 117 -18.13 -8.42 -16.08
CA VAL A 117 -16.82 -8.06 -16.67
C VAL A 117 -16.93 -6.76 -17.50
N LYS A 118 -18.04 -6.56 -18.24
CA LYS A 118 -18.29 -5.31 -18.97
C LYS A 118 -18.30 -4.08 -18.06
N LEU A 119 -18.77 -4.21 -16.81
CA LEU A 119 -18.76 -3.11 -15.84
C LEU A 119 -17.32 -2.68 -15.45
N ILE A 120 -16.33 -3.56 -15.55
CA ILE A 120 -14.93 -3.19 -15.31
C ILE A 120 -14.49 -2.12 -16.30
N VAL A 121 -14.68 -2.35 -17.58
CA VAL A 121 -14.31 -1.39 -18.63
C VAL A 121 -15.14 -0.11 -18.52
N THR A 122 -16.45 -0.25 -18.29
CA THR A 122 -17.36 0.91 -18.15
C THR A 122 -16.94 1.81 -17.00
N ASP A 123 -16.61 1.24 -15.85
CA ASP A 123 -16.18 2.01 -14.67
C ASP A 123 -14.81 2.67 -14.91
N VAL A 124 -13.88 2.01 -15.58
CA VAL A 124 -12.59 2.61 -15.96
C VAL A 124 -12.79 3.82 -16.88
N VAL A 125 -13.62 3.70 -17.92
CA VAL A 125 -13.97 4.84 -18.79
C VAL A 125 -14.60 5.97 -17.99
N GLN A 126 -15.52 5.66 -17.07
CA GLN A 126 -16.18 6.65 -16.23
C GLN A 126 -15.22 7.33 -15.25
N MET A 127 -14.31 6.58 -14.64
CA MET A 127 -13.33 7.11 -13.66
C MET A 127 -12.30 8.01 -14.33
N THR A 128 -11.88 7.66 -15.55
CA THR A 128 -10.83 8.39 -16.26
C THR A 128 -11.37 9.51 -17.13
N GLY A 129 -12.61 9.42 -17.60
CA GLY A 129 -13.18 10.32 -18.60
C GLY A 129 -12.53 10.20 -19.98
N LEU A 130 -11.67 9.20 -20.19
CA LEU A 130 -10.99 8.96 -21.47
C LEU A 130 -11.98 8.43 -22.52
N PRO A 131 -11.74 8.68 -23.82
CA PRO A 131 -12.51 8.08 -24.89
C PRO A 131 -12.50 6.54 -24.81
N ALA A 132 -13.66 5.91 -25.02
CA ALA A 132 -13.75 4.45 -24.96
C ALA A 132 -12.77 3.76 -25.94
N GLU A 133 -12.58 4.33 -27.12
CA GLU A 133 -11.62 3.83 -28.11
C GLU A 133 -10.18 3.83 -27.59
N TYR A 134 -9.78 4.86 -26.85
CA TYR A 134 -8.45 4.90 -26.22
C TYR A 134 -8.32 3.78 -25.18
N VAL A 135 -9.32 3.62 -24.31
CA VAL A 135 -9.33 2.57 -23.29
C VAL A 135 -9.30 1.18 -23.95
N ASP A 136 -10.12 0.92 -24.97
CA ASP A 136 -10.17 -0.36 -25.67
C ASP A 136 -8.85 -0.71 -26.40
N ASN A 137 -8.07 0.29 -26.82
CA ASN A 137 -6.76 0.09 -27.43
C ASN A 137 -5.66 -0.24 -26.41
N HIS A 138 -5.78 0.22 -25.15
CA HIS A 138 -4.76 0.04 -24.12
C HIS A 138 -5.15 -0.98 -23.03
N LEU A 139 -6.44 -1.28 -22.89
CA LEU A 139 -6.97 -2.23 -21.92
C LEU A 139 -7.83 -3.29 -22.62
N GLN A 140 -7.30 -4.50 -22.76
CA GLN A 140 -8.07 -5.63 -23.24
C GLN A 140 -8.59 -6.46 -22.07
N VAL A 141 -9.91 -6.66 -22.02
CA VAL A 141 -10.60 -7.39 -20.94
C VAL A 141 -11.33 -8.59 -21.49
N TYR A 142 -11.01 -9.77 -21.00
CA TYR A 142 -11.58 -11.04 -21.46
C TYR A 142 -12.41 -11.73 -20.40
N ALA A 143 -13.65 -12.09 -20.70
CA ALA A 143 -14.54 -12.88 -19.85
C ALA A 143 -14.39 -14.38 -20.17
N LEU A 144 -13.51 -15.06 -19.46
CA LEU A 144 -13.07 -16.44 -19.74
C LEU A 144 -13.79 -17.52 -18.93
N ARG A 145 -14.82 -17.19 -18.13
CA ARG A 145 -15.55 -18.12 -17.26
C ARG A 145 -16.04 -19.40 -17.96
N ARG A 146 -16.28 -19.37 -19.27
CA ARG A 146 -16.74 -20.52 -20.04
C ARG A 146 -15.61 -21.28 -20.75
N ARG A 147 -14.37 -20.80 -20.59
CA ARG A 147 -13.22 -21.40 -21.25
C ARG A 147 -12.77 -22.66 -20.51
N ASP A 148 -12.32 -23.67 -21.25
CA ASP A 148 -11.74 -24.88 -20.67
C ASP A 148 -10.48 -24.49 -19.88
N PHE A 149 -10.43 -24.88 -18.61
CA PHE A 149 -9.32 -24.56 -17.73
C PHE A 149 -7.98 -25.11 -18.22
N ASN A 150 -7.97 -26.23 -18.97
CA ASN A 150 -6.75 -26.79 -19.57
C ASN A 150 -6.14 -25.89 -20.65
N LEU A 151 -6.92 -24.99 -21.23
CA LEU A 151 -6.49 -24.07 -22.29
C LEU A 151 -6.19 -22.67 -21.79
N LEU A 152 -6.56 -22.31 -20.56
CA LEU A 152 -6.43 -20.93 -20.04
C LEU A 152 -4.99 -20.41 -20.09
N LEU A 153 -4.02 -21.26 -19.76
CA LEU A 153 -2.60 -20.85 -19.76
C LEU A 153 -2.07 -20.61 -21.18
N ASP A 154 -2.46 -21.46 -22.13
CA ASP A 154 -2.04 -21.33 -23.52
C ASP A 154 -2.76 -20.15 -24.19
N ASP A 155 -4.04 -19.94 -23.88
CA ASP A 155 -4.80 -18.76 -24.33
C ASP A 155 -4.17 -17.47 -23.78
N MET A 156 -3.78 -17.44 -22.50
CA MET A 156 -3.10 -16.29 -21.91
C MET A 156 -1.79 -15.99 -22.63
N ARG A 157 -0.97 -17.00 -22.94
CA ARG A 157 0.28 -16.83 -23.71
C ARG A 157 -0.01 -16.27 -25.09
N LEU A 158 -0.98 -16.83 -25.79
CA LEU A 158 -1.39 -16.35 -27.12
C LEU A 158 -1.79 -14.87 -27.09
N LEU A 159 -2.57 -14.45 -26.08
CA LEU A 159 -2.98 -13.06 -25.91
C LEU A 159 -1.80 -12.15 -25.55
N ILE A 160 -0.85 -12.63 -24.74
CA ILE A 160 0.39 -11.90 -24.43
C ILE A 160 1.22 -11.69 -25.68
N ASP A 161 1.41 -12.72 -26.50
CA ASP A 161 2.19 -12.65 -27.75
C ASP A 161 1.57 -11.69 -28.77
N ASP A 162 0.23 -11.70 -28.89
CA ASP A 162 -0.52 -10.84 -29.82
C ASP A 162 -0.56 -9.38 -29.34
N PHE A 163 -0.99 -9.16 -28.10
CA PHE A 163 -1.22 -7.81 -27.56
C PHE A 163 0.05 -7.15 -26.99
N ARG A 164 1.04 -7.94 -26.54
CA ARG A 164 2.28 -7.51 -25.88
C ARG A 164 2.04 -6.53 -24.72
N PRO A 165 1.28 -6.92 -23.71
CA PRO A 165 0.99 -6.08 -22.57
C PRO A 165 2.22 -5.90 -21.65
N GLN A 166 2.30 -4.79 -20.93
CA GLN A 166 3.24 -4.60 -19.82
C GLN A 166 2.65 -5.06 -18.47
N VAL A 167 1.33 -5.19 -18.41
CA VAL A 167 0.63 -5.66 -17.22
C VAL A 167 -0.39 -6.73 -17.60
N VAL A 168 -0.40 -7.83 -16.84
CA VAL A 168 -1.41 -8.89 -16.98
C VAL A 168 -2.09 -9.07 -15.63
N VAL A 169 -3.41 -8.91 -15.60
CA VAL A 169 -4.25 -9.19 -14.42
C VAL A 169 -4.99 -10.50 -14.63
N VAL A 170 -4.85 -11.44 -13.68
CA VAL A 170 -5.55 -12.72 -13.68
C VAL A 170 -6.52 -12.74 -12.49
N ASP A 171 -7.77 -12.36 -12.75
CA ASP A 171 -8.84 -12.36 -11.73
C ASP A 171 -9.51 -13.74 -11.70
N GLY A 172 -9.08 -14.54 -10.69
CA GLY A 172 -9.48 -15.94 -10.53
C GLY A 172 -8.39 -16.95 -10.93
N ILE A 173 -7.15 -16.76 -10.47
CA ILE A 173 -6.02 -17.67 -10.76
C ILE A 173 -6.30 -19.15 -10.43
N VAL A 174 -7.25 -19.43 -9.53
CA VAL A 174 -7.67 -20.77 -9.15
C VAL A 174 -8.13 -21.61 -10.32
N GLU A 175 -8.74 -20.99 -11.32
CA GLU A 175 -9.28 -21.68 -12.50
C GLU A 175 -8.20 -22.15 -13.48
N PHE A 176 -6.92 -21.77 -13.28
CA PHE A 176 -5.80 -22.25 -14.10
C PHE A 176 -5.25 -23.62 -13.69
N VAL A 177 -5.80 -24.24 -12.65
CA VAL A 177 -5.43 -25.57 -12.19
C VAL A 177 -6.64 -26.44 -11.90
N ALA A 178 -6.54 -27.72 -12.17
CA ALA A 178 -7.61 -28.69 -11.84
C ALA A 178 -7.85 -28.82 -10.33
N SER A 179 -6.81 -28.59 -9.51
CA SER A 179 -6.89 -28.62 -8.06
C SER A 179 -5.93 -27.61 -7.44
N PHE A 180 -6.47 -26.60 -6.75
CA PHE A 180 -5.68 -25.61 -6.01
C PHE A 180 -5.04 -26.15 -4.71
N ASN A 181 -5.43 -27.34 -4.30
CA ASN A 181 -4.86 -28.07 -3.16
C ASN A 181 -3.77 -29.10 -3.59
N ASP A 182 -3.48 -29.22 -4.88
CA ASP A 182 -2.37 -30.03 -5.35
C ASP A 182 -1.09 -29.18 -5.37
N GLU A 183 -0.12 -29.60 -4.55
CA GLU A 183 1.16 -28.88 -4.41
C GLU A 183 1.98 -28.87 -5.69
N SER A 184 1.99 -30.00 -6.42
CA SER A 184 2.74 -30.12 -7.68
C SER A 184 2.18 -29.23 -8.77
N MET A 185 0.84 -29.23 -8.93
CA MET A 185 0.15 -28.36 -9.89
C MET A 185 0.36 -26.87 -9.53
N ALA A 186 0.22 -26.52 -8.25
CA ALA A 186 0.46 -25.16 -7.76
C ALA A 186 1.88 -24.69 -8.09
N LYS A 187 2.90 -25.51 -7.78
CA LYS A 187 4.30 -25.22 -8.07
C LYS A 187 4.57 -25.05 -9.55
N GLN A 188 4.01 -25.93 -10.39
CA GLN A 188 4.18 -25.84 -11.84
C GLN A 188 3.54 -24.58 -12.42
N LEU A 189 2.30 -24.23 -12.00
CA LEU A 189 1.64 -23.02 -12.47
C LEU A 189 2.44 -21.78 -12.07
N ILE A 190 2.78 -21.62 -10.78
CA ILE A 190 3.51 -20.43 -10.31
C ILE A 190 4.87 -20.30 -11.01
N HIS A 191 5.58 -21.42 -11.24
CA HIS A 191 6.84 -21.36 -12.00
C HIS A 191 6.62 -20.90 -13.46
N LYS A 192 5.59 -21.39 -14.13
CA LYS A 192 5.25 -20.95 -15.50
C LYS A 192 4.89 -19.46 -15.54
N LEU A 193 4.15 -18.95 -14.55
CA LEU A 193 3.81 -17.53 -14.48
C LEU A 193 5.05 -16.65 -14.26
N LEU A 194 5.99 -17.08 -13.40
CA LEU A 194 7.29 -16.41 -13.23
C LEU A 194 8.07 -16.37 -14.54
N CYS A 195 8.20 -17.49 -15.25
CA CYS A 195 8.87 -17.51 -16.54
C CYS A 195 8.22 -16.56 -17.54
N ILE A 196 6.89 -16.57 -17.66
CA ILE A 196 6.16 -15.67 -18.56
C ILE A 196 6.39 -14.19 -18.19
N SER A 197 6.32 -13.85 -16.90
CA SER A 197 6.52 -12.46 -16.46
C SER A 197 7.94 -11.98 -16.77
N GLU A 198 8.94 -12.83 -16.64
CA GLU A 198 10.34 -12.52 -16.91
C GLU A 198 10.64 -12.47 -18.42
N GLU A 199 10.18 -13.47 -19.19
CA GLU A 199 10.33 -13.54 -20.64
C GLU A 199 9.77 -12.34 -21.38
N HIS A 200 8.59 -11.86 -20.95
CA HIS A 200 7.88 -10.75 -21.59
C HIS A 200 8.08 -9.40 -20.88
N ARG A 201 8.86 -9.34 -19.79
CA ARG A 201 9.04 -8.14 -18.95
C ARG A 201 7.74 -7.50 -18.55
N LEU A 202 6.81 -8.27 -18.04
CA LEU A 202 5.49 -7.80 -17.61
C LEU A 202 5.27 -7.96 -16.11
N ALA A 203 4.45 -7.11 -15.52
CA ALA A 203 3.94 -7.29 -14.16
C ALA A 203 2.70 -8.19 -14.21
N MET A 204 2.73 -9.34 -13.52
CA MET A 204 1.59 -10.25 -13.47
C MET A 204 0.90 -10.16 -12.12
N VAL A 205 -0.35 -9.71 -12.10
CA VAL A 205 -1.16 -9.52 -10.88
C VAL A 205 -2.20 -10.62 -10.78
N CYS A 206 -2.01 -11.54 -9.83
CA CYS A 206 -2.90 -12.68 -9.60
C CYS A 206 -3.88 -12.39 -8.47
N VAL A 207 -5.17 -12.63 -8.69
CA VAL A 207 -6.21 -12.44 -7.67
C VAL A 207 -6.62 -13.79 -7.09
N LEU A 208 -6.63 -13.87 -5.76
CA LEU A 208 -6.99 -15.09 -5.04
C LEU A 208 -7.81 -14.78 -3.78
N HIS A 209 -8.76 -15.67 -3.46
CA HIS A 209 -9.51 -15.59 -2.22
C HIS A 209 -8.70 -16.08 -1.02
N THR A 210 -8.90 -15.47 0.16
CA THR A 210 -8.40 -15.99 1.44
C THR A 210 -9.27 -17.15 1.93
N ASN A 211 -8.78 -17.88 2.92
CA ASN A 211 -9.54 -18.92 3.61
C ASN A 211 -10.82 -18.36 4.24
N LYS A 212 -11.81 -19.23 4.48
CA LYS A 212 -13.13 -18.79 4.99
C LYS A 212 -13.11 -18.42 6.47
N ALA A 213 -12.18 -18.97 7.27
CA ALA A 213 -12.08 -18.66 8.69
C ALA A 213 -11.75 -17.17 8.90
N ASP A 214 -12.39 -16.53 9.88
CA ASP A 214 -12.24 -15.09 10.10
C ASP A 214 -10.85 -14.68 10.56
N GLU A 215 -10.15 -15.57 11.26
CA GLU A 215 -8.79 -15.35 11.77
C GLU A 215 -7.70 -15.79 10.79
N ASP A 216 -8.06 -16.50 9.71
CA ASP A 216 -7.10 -16.98 8.71
C ASP A 216 -7.06 -16.05 7.49
N HIS A 217 -6.04 -15.21 7.45
CA HIS A 217 -5.76 -14.27 6.35
C HIS A 217 -4.91 -14.88 5.23
N ASN A 218 -4.58 -16.17 5.31
CA ASN A 218 -3.81 -16.82 4.27
C ASN A 218 -4.63 -17.04 3.01
N MET A 219 -3.96 -16.96 1.87
CA MET A 219 -4.55 -17.31 0.58
C MET A 219 -4.90 -18.80 0.56
N ARG A 220 -5.96 -19.15 -0.17
CA ARG A 220 -6.57 -20.47 -0.14
C ARG A 220 -5.69 -21.54 -0.81
N GLY A 221 -5.46 -22.66 -0.10
CA GLY A 221 -4.84 -23.88 -0.60
C GLY A 221 -3.34 -23.79 -0.86
N HIS A 222 -2.77 -24.84 -1.43
CA HIS A 222 -1.35 -24.88 -1.80
C HIS A 222 -1.00 -23.82 -2.85
N LEU A 223 -1.91 -23.55 -3.78
CA LEU A 223 -1.72 -22.48 -4.77
C LEU A 223 -1.54 -21.13 -4.08
N GLY A 224 -2.37 -20.82 -3.08
CA GLY A 224 -2.24 -19.58 -2.31
C GLY A 224 -0.94 -19.49 -1.53
N THR A 225 -0.51 -20.58 -0.92
CA THR A 225 0.78 -20.64 -0.20
C THR A 225 1.96 -20.41 -1.13
N MET A 226 1.97 -21.08 -2.30
CA MET A 226 3.05 -20.92 -3.29
C MET A 226 3.07 -19.53 -3.90
N LEU A 227 1.90 -18.94 -4.20
CA LEU A 227 1.80 -17.58 -4.70
C LEU A 227 2.32 -16.58 -3.67
N ALA A 228 1.95 -16.69 -2.39
CA ALA A 228 2.45 -15.82 -1.33
C ALA A 228 3.98 -15.87 -1.19
N GLN A 229 4.56 -17.07 -1.29
CA GLN A 229 6.02 -17.25 -1.18
C GLN A 229 6.81 -16.68 -2.37
N LYS A 230 6.20 -16.60 -3.53
CA LYS A 230 6.88 -16.22 -4.79
C LYS A 230 6.55 -14.82 -5.26
N ALA A 231 5.42 -14.25 -4.84
CA ALA A 231 5.04 -12.91 -5.22
C ALA A 231 6.02 -11.85 -4.67
N GLY A 232 6.32 -10.84 -5.48
CA GLY A 232 7.10 -9.68 -5.05
C GLY A 232 6.34 -8.83 -4.05
N THR A 233 5.01 -8.69 -4.27
CA THR A 233 4.11 -7.96 -3.36
C THR A 233 2.78 -8.69 -3.25
N VAL A 234 2.24 -8.73 -2.04
CA VAL A 234 0.91 -9.26 -1.75
C VAL A 234 0.06 -8.16 -1.11
N LEU A 235 -0.99 -7.73 -1.79
CA LEU A 235 -1.98 -6.80 -1.27
C LEU A 235 -3.16 -7.55 -0.65
N GLU A 236 -3.70 -7.01 0.45
CA GLU A 236 -4.92 -7.50 1.07
C GLU A 236 -6.03 -6.46 1.01
N CYS A 237 -7.19 -6.86 0.48
CA CYS A 237 -8.39 -6.03 0.48
C CYS A 237 -9.31 -6.42 1.63
N LYS A 238 -9.68 -5.45 2.46
CA LYS A 238 -10.65 -5.59 3.56
C LYS A 238 -11.78 -4.59 3.38
N LYS A 239 -13.02 -5.07 3.51
CA LYS A 239 -14.22 -4.22 3.42
C LYS A 239 -14.88 -4.07 4.78
N GLN A 240 -15.08 -2.83 5.22
CA GLN A 240 -15.82 -2.47 6.41
C GLN A 240 -16.94 -1.47 6.04
N GLY A 241 -18.19 -1.93 6.08
CA GLY A 241 -19.31 -1.13 5.60
C GLY A 241 -19.17 -0.77 4.11
N LYS A 242 -19.06 0.50 3.80
CA LYS A 242 -18.86 1.01 2.42
C LYS A 242 -17.38 1.22 2.06
N VAL A 243 -16.46 1.17 3.02
CA VAL A 243 -15.04 1.42 2.82
C VAL A 243 -14.31 0.12 2.53
N ILE A 244 -13.46 0.14 1.51
CA ILE A 244 -12.52 -0.91 1.14
C ILE A 244 -11.12 -0.37 1.43
N THR A 245 -10.40 -1.02 2.33
CA THR A 245 -8.99 -0.69 2.62
C THR A 245 -8.11 -1.72 1.94
N VAL A 246 -7.06 -1.23 1.28
CA VAL A 246 -6.02 -2.03 0.63
C VAL A 246 -4.74 -1.84 1.42
N THR A 247 -4.20 -2.93 1.94
CA THR A 247 -2.98 -2.96 2.75
C THR A 247 -1.92 -3.82 2.08
N CYS A 248 -0.66 -3.53 2.30
CA CYS A 248 0.43 -4.42 1.94
C CYS A 248 0.56 -5.49 3.04
N SER A 249 0.34 -6.76 2.69
CA SER A 249 0.52 -7.85 3.67
C SER A 249 1.89 -8.49 3.60
N ASP A 250 2.54 -8.44 2.44
CA ASP A 250 3.90 -8.91 2.19
C ASP A 250 4.54 -8.10 1.06
N ALA A 251 5.80 -7.71 1.20
CA ALA A 251 6.60 -7.09 0.17
C ALA A 251 8.06 -7.52 0.28
N ARG A 252 8.73 -7.75 -0.86
CA ARG A 252 10.19 -8.01 -0.89
C ARG A 252 11.00 -6.75 -0.65
N HIS A 253 10.42 -5.59 -0.96
CA HIS A 253 11.05 -4.28 -0.86
C HIS A 253 10.31 -3.42 0.17
N ALA A 254 10.04 -2.17 -0.15
CA ALA A 254 9.33 -1.27 0.75
C ALA A 254 7.83 -1.59 0.85
N GLU A 255 7.29 -1.56 2.07
CA GLU A 255 5.84 -1.64 2.26
C GLU A 255 5.18 -0.35 1.78
N MET A 256 4.14 -0.47 0.97
CA MET A 256 3.35 0.68 0.57
C MET A 256 2.45 1.16 1.71
N PRO A 257 2.12 2.46 1.78
CA PRO A 257 1.12 2.96 2.71
C PRO A 257 -0.28 2.41 2.38
N ASP A 258 -1.06 2.12 3.41
CA ASP A 258 -2.47 1.74 3.23
C ASP A 258 -3.24 2.83 2.50
N TRP A 259 -4.19 2.42 1.66
CA TRP A 259 -5.10 3.32 0.99
C TRP A 259 -6.53 2.78 1.02
N SER A 260 -7.50 3.67 0.95
CA SER A 260 -8.92 3.30 1.10
C SER A 260 -9.79 3.97 0.04
N ILE A 261 -10.78 3.20 -0.42
CA ILE A 261 -11.79 3.65 -1.37
C ILE A 261 -13.18 3.35 -0.84
N ALA A 262 -14.17 4.08 -1.31
CA ALA A 262 -15.57 3.86 -0.96
C ALA A 262 -16.47 4.04 -2.18
N PHE A 263 -17.73 3.64 -2.02
CA PHE A 263 -18.78 3.92 -2.99
C PHE A 263 -19.68 5.03 -2.48
N GLU A 264 -19.86 6.05 -3.30
CA GLU A 264 -20.82 7.12 -3.09
C GLU A 264 -21.56 7.41 -4.40
N ASN A 265 -22.91 7.32 -4.36
CA ASN A 265 -23.76 7.51 -5.54
C ASN A 265 -23.30 6.70 -6.77
N ASP A 266 -22.97 5.43 -6.57
CA ASP A 266 -22.46 4.48 -7.58
C ASP A 266 -21.08 4.84 -8.18
N HIS A 267 -20.38 5.84 -7.62
CA HIS A 267 -19.02 6.20 -7.99
C HIS A 267 -18.01 5.67 -6.97
N ILE A 268 -16.82 5.30 -7.44
CA ILE A 268 -15.68 4.98 -6.58
C ILE A 268 -15.00 6.31 -6.21
N ILE A 269 -14.82 6.54 -4.91
CA ILE A 269 -14.22 7.75 -4.36
C ILE A 269 -13.02 7.42 -3.47
N ASP A 270 -12.11 8.39 -3.28
CA ASP A 270 -11.03 8.32 -2.31
C ASP A 270 -11.58 8.48 -0.89
N ALA A 271 -11.58 7.39 -0.11
CA ALA A 271 -12.07 7.40 1.26
C ALA A 271 -11.02 7.92 2.26
N ASP A 272 -9.76 8.00 1.90
CA ASP A 272 -8.69 8.50 2.78
C ASP A 272 -8.78 10.01 2.94
N GLU A 273 -9.17 10.74 1.90
CA GLU A 273 -9.38 12.18 1.98
C GLU A 273 -10.52 12.52 2.96
N GLN A 274 -11.66 11.85 2.82
CA GLN A 274 -12.79 12.04 3.75
C GLN A 274 -12.42 11.67 5.19
N ARG A 275 -11.68 10.57 5.37
CA ARG A 275 -11.22 10.13 6.69
C ARG A 275 -10.24 11.14 7.31
N ARG A 276 -9.31 11.69 6.54
CA ARG A 276 -8.40 12.76 7.00
C ARG A 276 -9.18 13.99 7.44
N GLN A 277 -10.10 14.47 6.62
CA GLN A 277 -10.95 15.63 6.95
C GLN A 277 -11.78 15.38 8.21
N ALA A 278 -12.41 14.21 8.35
CA ALA A 278 -13.17 13.85 9.54
C ALA A 278 -12.30 13.77 10.81
N LEU A 279 -11.08 13.23 10.71
CA LEU A 279 -10.14 13.17 11.82
C LEU A 279 -9.65 14.57 12.23
N GLU A 280 -9.40 15.42 11.28
CA GLU A 280 -8.95 16.79 11.53
C GLU A 280 -10.05 17.63 12.17
N GLN A 281 -11.29 17.53 11.70
CA GLN A 281 -12.45 18.14 12.34
C GLN A 281 -12.63 17.66 13.78
N HIS A 282 -12.58 16.36 14.02
CA HIS A 282 -12.70 15.79 15.37
C HIS A 282 -11.57 16.27 16.29
N ARG A 283 -10.33 16.39 15.77
CA ARG A 283 -9.20 16.93 16.53
C ARG A 283 -9.41 18.39 16.91
N MET A 284 -9.91 19.20 15.99
CA MET A 284 -10.24 20.60 16.26
C MET A 284 -11.35 20.72 17.30
N GLU A 285 -12.41 19.93 17.20
CA GLU A 285 -13.49 19.92 18.21
C GLU A 285 -12.98 19.53 19.61
N LEU A 286 -12.12 18.51 19.71
CA LEU A 286 -11.52 18.10 20.97
C LEU A 286 -10.62 19.21 21.55
N GLN A 287 -9.87 19.90 20.70
CA GLN A 287 -9.02 21.00 21.14
C GLN A 287 -9.86 22.18 21.63
N GLN A 288 -10.93 22.51 20.93
CA GLN A 288 -11.89 23.55 21.34
C GLN A 288 -12.54 23.23 22.69
N ARG A 289 -13.05 22.00 22.88
CA ARG A 289 -13.63 21.55 24.15
C ARG A 289 -12.62 21.63 25.31
N ARG A 290 -11.36 21.27 25.08
CA ARG A 290 -10.28 21.40 26.09
C ARG A 290 -10.03 22.85 26.44
N GLN A 291 -10.04 23.74 25.45
CA GLN A 291 -9.85 25.17 25.67
C GLN A 291 -11.02 25.75 26.46
N GLU A 292 -12.25 25.45 26.08
CA GLU A 292 -13.47 25.89 26.78
C GLU A 292 -13.50 25.41 28.24
N ALA A 293 -13.12 24.14 28.49
CA ALA A 293 -13.02 23.60 29.85
C ALA A 293 -11.96 24.34 30.70
N THR A 294 -10.80 24.64 30.08
CA THR A 294 -9.71 25.38 30.74
C THR A 294 -10.16 26.82 31.06
N ASP A 295 -10.81 27.47 30.13
CA ASP A 295 -11.29 28.85 30.32
C ASP A 295 -12.40 28.92 31.35
N LYS A 296 -13.30 27.95 31.37
CA LYS A 296 -14.33 27.81 32.42
C LYS A 296 -13.68 27.63 33.81
N GLU A 297 -12.71 26.78 33.95
CA GLU A 297 -11.97 26.58 35.23
C GLU A 297 -11.21 27.84 35.68
N LYS A 298 -10.67 28.61 34.74
CA LYS A 298 -10.04 29.92 35.03
C LYS A 298 -11.08 30.93 35.55
N GLN A 299 -12.25 31.00 34.90
CA GLN A 299 -13.34 31.89 35.31
C GLN A 299 -13.90 31.51 36.68
N GLU A 300 -14.06 30.22 36.95
CA GLU A 300 -14.52 29.74 38.29
C GLU A 300 -13.54 30.12 39.38
N ARG A 301 -12.21 29.92 39.15
CA ARG A 301 -11.17 30.34 40.11
C ARG A 301 -11.15 31.84 40.37
N LEU A 302 -11.31 32.64 39.32
CA LEU A 302 -11.40 34.08 39.45
C LEU A 302 -12.63 34.50 40.23
N SER A 303 -13.79 33.90 39.92
CA SER A 303 -15.07 34.16 40.62
C SER A 303 -14.95 33.86 42.11
N GLN A 304 -14.30 32.77 42.49
CA GLN A 304 -14.03 32.43 43.89
C GLN A 304 -13.10 33.46 44.55
N CYS A 305 -12.07 33.92 43.86
CA CYS A 305 -11.18 34.98 44.35
C CYS A 305 -11.93 36.28 44.59
N LEU A 306 -12.75 36.75 43.62
CA LEU A 306 -13.54 37.97 43.75
C LEU A 306 -14.55 37.87 44.87
N ARG A 307 -15.17 36.72 45.08
CA ARG A 307 -16.09 36.47 46.21
C ARG A 307 -15.35 36.60 47.56
N ILE A 308 -14.18 36.01 47.69
CA ILE A 308 -13.36 36.13 48.92
C ILE A 308 -13.05 37.59 49.20
N ILE A 309 -12.64 38.38 48.21
CA ILE A 309 -12.38 39.81 48.34
C ILE A 309 -13.60 40.54 48.83
N ARG A 310 -14.77 40.30 48.24
CA ARG A 310 -16.05 40.91 48.60
C ARG A 310 -16.45 40.58 50.04
N ASP A 311 -16.37 39.31 50.44
CA ASP A 311 -16.74 38.82 51.75
C ASP A 311 -15.81 39.40 52.85
N ASN A 312 -14.62 39.91 52.49
CA ASN A 312 -13.69 40.61 53.38
C ASN A 312 -13.76 42.15 53.28
N GLY A 313 -14.89 42.68 52.81
CA GLY A 313 -15.10 44.14 52.78
C GLY A 313 -14.51 44.85 51.54
N GLY A 314 -14.23 44.10 50.47
CA GLY A 314 -13.74 44.63 49.17
C GLY A 314 -12.23 44.81 49.08
N VAL A 315 -11.53 44.71 50.21
CA VAL A 315 -10.05 44.86 50.30
C VAL A 315 -9.46 43.79 51.23
N ILE A 316 -8.43 43.10 50.81
CA ILE A 316 -7.77 42.04 51.59
C ILE A 316 -6.24 42.07 51.42
N SER A 317 -5.46 41.78 52.48
CA SER A 317 -4.01 41.69 52.30
C SER A 317 -3.64 40.52 51.36
N ARG A 318 -2.62 40.73 50.52
CA ARG A 318 -2.13 39.70 49.59
C ARG A 318 -1.80 38.37 50.30
N LYS A 319 -1.26 38.44 51.52
CA LYS A 319 -0.92 37.28 52.33
C LYS A 319 -2.16 36.49 52.75
N GLN A 320 -3.19 37.17 53.31
CA GLN A 320 -4.47 36.57 53.71
C GLN A 320 -5.22 35.98 52.51
N LEU A 321 -5.27 36.70 51.38
CA LEU A 321 -5.90 36.20 50.13
C LEU A 321 -5.22 34.91 49.68
N THR A 322 -3.89 34.87 49.67
CA THR A 322 -3.14 33.67 49.30
C THR A 322 -3.46 32.49 50.22
N GLU A 323 -3.50 32.70 51.56
CA GLU A 323 -3.77 31.63 52.51
C GLU A 323 -5.19 31.07 52.38
N ILE A 324 -6.19 31.92 52.13
CA ILE A 324 -7.57 31.50 51.91
C ILE A 324 -7.70 30.76 50.58
N LEU A 325 -7.12 31.28 49.47
CA LEU A 325 -7.18 30.65 48.15
C LEU A 325 -6.46 29.29 48.12
N VAL A 326 -5.37 29.10 48.83
CA VAL A 326 -4.70 27.78 48.98
C VAL A 326 -5.68 26.74 49.52
N LYS A 327 -6.47 27.09 50.54
CA LYS A 327 -7.45 26.18 51.13
C LYS A 327 -8.67 25.96 50.26
N VAL A 328 -9.17 27.01 49.61
CA VAL A 328 -10.41 26.97 48.82
C VAL A 328 -10.18 26.27 47.46
N LEU A 329 -9.02 26.50 46.85
CA LEU A 329 -8.66 25.90 45.54
C LEU A 329 -7.92 24.55 45.69
N GLU A 330 -7.56 24.18 46.93
CA GLU A 330 -6.75 22.98 47.19
C GLU A 330 -5.46 22.91 46.33
N ARG A 331 -4.80 24.05 46.20
CA ARG A 331 -3.58 24.20 45.40
C ARG A 331 -2.41 24.68 46.24
N GLU A 332 -1.20 24.37 45.73
CA GLU A 332 0.03 24.86 46.38
C GLU A 332 0.12 26.39 46.38
N ARG A 333 0.80 26.93 47.37
CA ARG A 333 1.00 28.37 47.56
C ARG A 333 1.66 29.04 46.36
N SER A 334 2.63 28.39 45.71
CA SER A 334 3.31 28.85 44.52
C SER A 334 2.34 29.02 43.34
N THR A 335 1.46 28.07 43.15
CA THR A 335 0.41 28.09 42.09
C THR A 335 -0.59 29.20 42.32
N VAL A 336 -1.05 29.37 43.58
CA VAL A 336 -1.99 30.46 43.92
C VAL A 336 -1.32 31.83 43.75
N ALA A 337 -0.05 31.99 44.13
CA ALA A 337 0.69 33.22 43.89
C ALA A 337 0.79 33.57 42.40
N THR A 338 0.94 32.55 41.56
CA THR A 338 0.93 32.72 40.09
C THR A 338 -0.43 33.20 39.58
N TYR A 339 -1.53 32.67 40.08
CA TYR A 339 -2.89 33.12 39.72
C TYR A 339 -3.11 34.58 40.12
N ILE A 340 -2.79 34.97 41.35
CA ILE A 340 -2.92 36.35 41.81
C ILE A 340 -2.07 37.28 40.93
N THR A 341 -0.82 36.91 40.60
CA THR A 341 0.04 37.70 39.75
C THR A 341 -0.53 37.85 38.34
N LEU A 342 -1.16 36.80 37.77
CA LEU A 342 -1.81 36.84 36.48
C LEU A 342 -3.01 37.82 36.50
N TRP A 343 -3.89 37.74 37.49
CA TRP A 343 -5.06 38.64 37.65
C TRP A 343 -4.68 40.10 37.87
N LEU A 344 -3.52 40.35 38.55
CA LEU A 344 -2.96 41.70 38.65
C LEU A 344 -2.46 42.19 37.27
N LYS A 345 -1.78 41.33 36.49
CA LYS A 345 -1.32 41.64 35.16
C LYS A 345 -2.45 41.89 34.17
N GLU A 346 -3.52 41.11 34.27
CA GLU A 346 -4.76 41.25 33.47
C GLU A 346 -5.63 42.44 33.90
N LYS A 347 -5.20 43.18 34.95
CA LYS A 347 -5.91 44.32 35.54
C LYS A 347 -7.30 43.99 36.04
N VAL A 348 -7.55 42.77 36.46
CA VAL A 348 -8.78 42.36 37.14
C VAL A 348 -8.69 42.72 38.62
N LEU A 349 -7.49 42.54 39.19
CA LEU A 349 -7.16 42.95 40.55
C LEU A 349 -6.16 44.10 40.53
N VAL A 350 -6.15 44.90 41.62
CA VAL A 350 -5.14 45.91 41.87
C VAL A 350 -4.50 45.71 43.25
N ASP A 351 -3.21 45.91 43.35
CA ASP A 351 -2.44 45.86 44.61
C ASP A 351 -2.05 47.29 45.01
N ILE A 352 -2.59 47.78 46.08
CA ILE A 352 -2.25 49.09 46.66
C ILE A 352 -1.62 48.87 48.03
N ASN A 353 -0.31 49.04 48.08
CA ASN A 353 0.47 48.89 49.33
C ASN A 353 0.29 47.50 50.01
N GLY A 354 0.23 46.41 49.24
CA GLY A 354 0.03 45.05 49.73
C GLY A 354 -1.41 44.66 50.02
N MET A 355 -2.33 45.53 49.68
CA MET A 355 -3.78 45.27 49.79
C MET A 355 -4.37 45.06 48.38
N ILE A 356 -5.04 43.91 48.18
CA ILE A 356 -5.64 43.50 46.94
C ILE A 356 -7.15 43.89 46.93
N GLN A 357 -7.57 44.50 45.86
CA GLN A 357 -8.98 44.81 45.60
C GLN A 357 -9.38 44.53 44.13
N ASN A 358 -10.70 44.39 43.92
CA ASN A 358 -11.26 44.28 42.57
C ASN A 358 -11.28 45.66 41.90
N ILE A 359 -10.81 45.79 40.69
CA ILE A 359 -10.82 47.06 39.92
C ILE A 359 -12.25 47.59 39.69
N ASN A 360 -13.23 46.70 39.50
CA ASN A 360 -14.61 47.05 39.18
C ASN A 360 -15.48 47.39 40.44
N GLU A 361 -14.98 47.16 41.63
CA GLU A 361 -15.63 47.60 42.89
C GLU A 361 -14.85 48.80 43.42
N GLN A 362 -15.21 50.03 43.01
CA GLN A 362 -14.73 51.23 43.67
C GLN A 362 -15.23 51.22 45.12
N VAL A 363 -14.31 50.89 46.04
CA VAL A 363 -14.53 51.21 47.44
C VAL A 363 -14.37 52.71 47.55
N LEU A 364 -15.43 53.44 47.85
CA LEU A 364 -15.41 54.87 48.15
C LEU A 364 -14.33 55.10 49.22
N PRO A 365 -13.51 56.14 49.06
CA PRO A 365 -12.54 56.46 50.08
C PRO A 365 -13.25 56.94 51.32
N PHE A 366 -12.85 56.39 52.47
CA PHE A 366 -13.21 56.89 53.77
C PHE A 366 -12.61 58.27 54.03
#